data_d690dda4b7c5a073679b8d943d379b6d
#
_entry.id   d690dda4b7c5a073679b8d943d379b6d
#
_cell.length_a   1.000
_cell.length_b   1.000
_cell.length_c   1.000
_cell.angle_alpha   90.00
_cell.angle_beta   90.00
_cell.angle_gamma   90.00
#
_symmetry.space_group_name_H-M   'P 1'
#
loop_
_entity.id
_entity.type
_entity.pdbx_description
1 polymer ?
#
loop_
_entity_poly.entity_id
_entity_poly.type
_entity_poly.pdbx_seq_one_letter_code
_entity_poly.pdbx_strand_id
1 'polypeptide(L)'
;MIFNLLKATYITLLLVFIGSFSFAQSNYFKMSYGFGGGINKSYTDVYKGSFGYTAYGVIDYHITPFVTLGLEGQYGRIQGGDIETDPHNRQFINQYTAITANVKLMLGEVANYDKSEFLYNLRGLYVGLGIGVINNKITDIVRYKPSWAAYDPGYGPFPGKDKSLNMAVPLNFGFNYYINDGYGYMRYVININAQSNYTFGEGLDGYNDSSAKFENYSPDVYNVYTIGFRYMFGTIKSYRKTL
;
A
#
# COMPACT_ATOMS: atom_id res chain seq x y z
N MET A 1 4.24 -62.64 29.43
CA MET A 1 3.10 -61.85 28.93
C MET A 1 3.26 -60.37 29.23
N ILE A 2 3.56 -59.98 30.46
CA ILE A 2 3.76 -58.58 30.88
C ILE A 2 4.85 -57.83 30.14
N PHE A 3 5.98 -58.49 29.82
CA PHE A 3 7.14 -57.91 29.11
C PHE A 3 6.83 -57.51 27.64
N ASN A 4 5.93 -58.28 27.00
CA ASN A 4 5.50 -57.94 25.63
C ASN A 4 4.47 -56.80 25.61
N LEU A 5 3.67 -56.64 26.65
CA LEU A 5 2.73 -55.53 26.80
C LEU A 5 3.49 -54.20 27.00
N LEU A 6 4.54 -54.22 27.86
CA LEU A 6 5.39 -53.02 28.08
C LEU A 6 6.11 -52.58 26.80
N LYS A 7 6.65 -53.51 26.02
CA LYS A 7 7.28 -53.17 24.71
C LYS A 7 6.29 -52.61 23.71
N ALA A 8 5.08 -53.15 23.64
CA ALA A 8 4.01 -52.62 22.79
C ALA A 8 3.62 -51.18 23.20
N THR A 9 3.50 -50.91 24.51
CA THR A 9 3.18 -49.60 25.03
C THR A 9 4.26 -48.55 24.70
N TYR A 10 5.56 -48.92 24.85
CA TYR A 10 6.68 -48.05 24.48
C TYR A 10 6.71 -47.74 22.98
N ILE A 11 6.47 -48.73 22.11
CA ILE A 11 6.44 -48.54 20.67
C ILE A 11 5.25 -47.65 20.27
N THR A 12 4.09 -47.82 20.88
CA THR A 12 2.91 -46.97 20.62
C THR A 12 3.15 -45.55 21.10
N LEU A 13 3.76 -45.33 22.26
CA LEU A 13 4.15 -44.00 22.75
C LEU A 13 5.15 -43.33 21.83
N LEU A 14 6.14 -44.07 21.33
CA LEU A 14 7.15 -43.58 20.40
C LEU A 14 6.52 -43.18 19.05
N LEU A 15 5.57 -43.96 18.52
CA LEU A 15 4.84 -43.66 17.30
C LEU A 15 3.92 -42.43 17.45
N VAL A 16 3.31 -42.25 18.59
CA VAL A 16 2.50 -41.06 18.91
C VAL A 16 3.40 -39.81 18.99
N PHE A 17 4.59 -39.95 19.58
CA PHE A 17 5.57 -38.87 19.66
C PHE A 17 6.13 -38.47 18.28
N ILE A 18 6.39 -39.44 17.37
CA ILE A 18 6.85 -39.18 16.02
C ILE A 18 5.74 -38.57 15.15
N GLY A 19 4.47 -38.91 15.37
CA GLY A 19 3.32 -38.34 14.68
C GLY A 19 3.06 -36.87 15.02
N SER A 20 3.63 -36.34 16.11
CA SER A 20 3.44 -34.95 16.56
C SER A 20 4.35 -33.94 15.83
N PHE A 21 5.32 -34.39 15.05
CA PHE A 21 6.14 -33.51 14.21
C PHE A 21 5.56 -33.32 12.81
N SER A 22 4.26 -33.14 12.70
CA SER A 22 3.63 -32.65 11.49
C SER A 22 3.97 -31.17 11.37
N PHE A 23 5.10 -30.85 10.73
CA PHE A 23 5.37 -29.47 10.30
C PHE A 23 4.27 -29.09 9.31
N ALA A 24 3.42 -28.18 9.70
CA ALA A 24 2.39 -27.63 8.82
C ALA A 24 3.09 -26.96 7.63
N GLN A 25 3.16 -27.66 6.50
CA GLN A 25 3.63 -27.07 5.26
C GLN A 25 2.56 -26.06 4.81
N SER A 26 2.88 -24.79 4.88
CA SER A 26 2.03 -23.74 4.34
C SER A 26 2.03 -23.82 2.82
N ASN A 27 0.99 -24.35 2.21
CA ASN A 27 0.83 -24.30 0.77
C ASN A 27 0.27 -22.95 0.35
N TYR A 28 0.85 -22.35 -0.69
CA TYR A 28 0.43 -21.05 -1.18
C TYR A 28 0.38 -20.97 -2.69
N PHE A 29 -0.44 -20.07 -3.22
CA PHE A 29 -0.50 -19.77 -4.64
C PHE A 29 0.57 -18.76 -5.03
N LYS A 30 1.15 -18.96 -6.21
CA LYS A 30 2.23 -18.10 -6.72
C LYS A 30 1.78 -16.73 -7.18
N MET A 31 0.50 -16.56 -7.49
CA MET A 31 -0.04 -15.32 -8.03
C MET A 31 -1.29 -14.90 -7.28
N SER A 32 -1.52 -13.61 -7.25
CA SER A 32 -2.81 -13.04 -6.88
C SER A 32 -3.14 -11.83 -7.73
N TYR A 33 -4.41 -11.56 -7.91
CA TYR A 33 -4.89 -10.28 -8.38
C TYR A 33 -5.86 -9.71 -7.36
N GLY A 34 -5.96 -8.42 -7.33
CA GLY A 34 -6.83 -7.74 -6.38
C GLY A 34 -7.23 -6.36 -6.83
N PHE A 35 -8.20 -5.82 -6.15
CA PHE A 35 -8.69 -4.47 -6.33
C PHE A 35 -9.15 -3.91 -4.99
N GLY A 36 -9.23 -2.61 -4.92
CA GLY A 36 -9.68 -1.92 -3.73
C GLY A 36 -9.82 -0.44 -3.95
N GLY A 37 -10.14 0.25 -2.89
CA GLY A 37 -10.29 1.69 -2.91
C GLY A 37 -10.22 2.28 -1.51
N GLY A 38 -10.21 3.61 -1.46
CA GLY A 38 -10.13 4.33 -0.22
C GLY A 38 -9.99 5.82 -0.41
N ILE A 39 -9.46 6.46 0.59
CA ILE A 39 -9.25 7.90 0.63
C ILE A 39 -7.77 8.23 0.48
N ASN A 40 -7.49 9.41 -0.05
CA ASN A 40 -6.16 9.98 -0.04
C ASN A 40 -6.14 11.37 0.56
N LYS A 41 -4.95 11.84 0.92
CA LYS A 41 -4.70 13.20 1.40
C LYS A 41 -3.37 13.69 0.87
N SER A 42 -3.36 14.88 0.27
CA SER A 42 -2.15 15.54 -0.23
C SER A 42 -1.43 16.33 0.87
N TYR A 43 -0.12 16.44 0.69
CA TYR A 43 0.79 17.30 1.43
C TYR A 43 1.70 17.96 0.40
N THR A 44 1.28 19.13 -0.05
CA THR A 44 1.89 19.95 -1.10
C THR A 44 2.03 21.39 -0.59
N ASP A 45 2.40 22.31 -1.45
CA ASP A 45 2.64 23.72 -1.13
C ASP A 45 1.39 24.53 -0.72
N VAL A 46 0.19 23.96 -0.88
CA VAL A 46 -1.04 24.60 -0.40
C VAL A 46 -1.22 24.40 1.10
N TYR A 47 -1.78 25.38 1.77
CA TYR A 47 -1.88 25.43 3.25
C TYR A 47 -2.54 24.20 3.88
N LYS A 48 -3.55 23.61 3.24
CA LYS A 48 -4.24 22.41 3.71
C LYS A 48 -4.50 21.42 2.59
N GLY A 49 -3.98 20.20 2.76
CA GLY A 49 -4.40 19.07 1.94
C GLY A 49 -5.81 18.64 2.29
N SER A 50 -6.63 18.38 1.28
CA SER A 50 -8.00 17.90 1.41
C SER A 50 -8.09 16.41 1.10
N PHE A 51 -9.15 15.75 1.55
CA PHE A 51 -9.35 14.34 1.25
C PHE A 51 -9.89 14.16 -0.17
N GLY A 52 -9.22 13.30 -0.91
CA GLY A 52 -9.67 12.78 -2.19
C GLY A 52 -9.99 11.29 -2.11
N TYR A 53 -10.12 10.65 -3.26
CA TYR A 53 -10.37 9.20 -3.36
C TYR A 53 -9.36 8.51 -4.28
N THR A 54 -9.15 7.23 -4.03
CA THR A 54 -8.29 6.36 -4.83
C THR A 54 -8.98 5.01 -5.05
N ALA A 55 -8.97 4.53 -6.29
CA ALA A 55 -9.24 3.13 -6.62
C ALA A 55 -7.96 2.50 -7.17
N TYR A 56 -7.75 1.22 -6.93
CA TYR A 56 -6.57 0.52 -7.42
C TYR A 56 -6.88 -0.90 -7.87
N GLY A 57 -6.03 -1.39 -8.78
CA GLY A 57 -5.91 -2.79 -9.13
C GLY A 57 -4.48 -3.26 -8.99
N VAL A 58 -4.26 -4.49 -8.56
CA VAL A 58 -2.93 -5.05 -8.31
C VAL A 58 -2.83 -6.48 -8.83
N ILE A 59 -1.65 -6.82 -9.35
CA ILE A 59 -1.25 -8.19 -9.64
C ILE A 59 0.02 -8.43 -8.84
N ASP A 60 0.01 -9.47 -7.98
CA ASP A 60 1.14 -9.83 -7.15
C ASP A 60 1.70 -11.20 -7.56
N TYR A 61 3.01 -11.32 -7.55
CA TYR A 61 3.75 -12.57 -7.62
C TYR A 61 4.35 -12.87 -6.26
N HIS A 62 4.01 -14.03 -5.70
CA HIS A 62 4.46 -14.47 -4.38
C HIS A 62 5.76 -15.29 -4.52
N ILE A 63 6.87 -14.71 -4.07
CA ILE A 63 8.17 -15.43 -3.97
C ILE A 63 8.06 -16.48 -2.88
N THR A 64 7.56 -16.06 -1.71
CA THR A 64 7.12 -16.89 -0.57
C THR A 64 5.69 -16.50 -0.22
N PRO A 65 5.00 -17.17 0.72
CA PRO A 65 3.69 -16.70 1.18
C PRO A 65 3.73 -15.29 1.76
N PHE A 66 4.92 -14.82 2.17
CA PHE A 66 5.12 -13.59 2.93
C PHE A 66 6.05 -12.57 2.27
N VAL A 67 6.56 -12.88 1.06
CA VAL A 67 7.34 -11.94 0.23
C VAL A 67 6.69 -11.84 -1.13
N THR A 68 6.26 -10.64 -1.52
CA THR A 68 5.57 -10.41 -2.79
C THR A 68 6.21 -9.33 -3.64
N LEU A 69 6.17 -9.56 -4.95
CA LEU A 69 6.43 -8.54 -5.97
C LEU A 69 5.08 -8.18 -6.60
N GLY A 70 4.69 -6.92 -6.55
CA GLY A 70 3.40 -6.46 -7.05
C GLY A 70 3.53 -5.37 -8.10
N LEU A 71 2.66 -5.41 -9.10
CA LEU A 71 2.42 -4.31 -10.02
C LEU A 71 1.03 -3.73 -9.72
N GLU A 72 0.98 -2.46 -9.35
CA GLU A 72 -0.23 -1.78 -8.92
C GLU A 72 -0.54 -0.59 -9.82
N GLY A 73 -1.77 -0.52 -10.33
CA GLY A 73 -2.32 0.62 -11.04
C GLY A 73 -3.29 1.36 -10.15
N GLN A 74 -3.17 2.67 -10.03
CA GLN A 74 -4.06 3.54 -9.26
C GLN A 74 -4.73 4.56 -10.17
N TYR A 75 -5.94 4.92 -9.81
CA TYR A 75 -6.71 6.02 -10.38
C TYR A 75 -7.45 6.73 -9.25
N GLY A 76 -7.44 8.06 -9.27
CA GLY A 76 -8.10 8.81 -8.23
C GLY A 76 -8.09 10.31 -8.45
N ARG A 77 -8.53 11.00 -7.40
CA ARG A 77 -8.55 12.45 -7.31
C ARG A 77 -7.82 12.89 -6.06
N ILE A 78 -6.83 13.74 -6.24
CA ILE A 78 -6.11 14.43 -5.17
C ILE A 78 -6.56 15.89 -5.18
N GLN A 79 -6.73 16.50 -4.03
CA GLN A 79 -7.15 17.89 -3.93
C GLN A 79 -6.53 18.54 -2.71
N GLY A 80 -6.39 19.85 -2.77
CA GLY A 80 -5.85 20.63 -1.67
C GLY A 80 -6.12 22.11 -1.83
N GLY A 81 -5.86 22.84 -0.76
CA GLY A 81 -6.18 24.26 -0.65
C GLY A 81 -7.68 24.53 -0.47
N ASP A 82 -7.98 25.78 -0.24
CA ASP A 82 -9.32 26.31 -0.14
C ASP A 82 -9.25 27.80 -0.39
N ILE A 83 -10.04 28.28 -1.33
CA ILE A 83 -9.97 29.66 -1.81
C ILE A 83 -10.22 30.71 -0.73
N GLU A 84 -10.95 30.35 0.34
CA GLU A 84 -11.27 31.26 1.44
C GLU A 84 -10.25 31.22 2.57
N THR A 85 -9.69 30.02 2.86
CA THR A 85 -8.83 29.80 4.04
C THR A 85 -7.36 29.72 3.73
N ASP A 86 -6.97 29.46 2.48
CA ASP A 86 -5.55 29.46 2.07
C ASP A 86 -5.02 30.91 2.08
N PRO A 87 -3.84 31.18 2.70
CA PRO A 87 -3.27 32.54 2.77
C PRO A 87 -3.07 33.21 1.41
N HIS A 88 -2.91 32.41 0.35
CA HIS A 88 -2.71 32.87 -1.01
C HIS A 88 -3.92 32.59 -1.91
N ASN A 89 -5.06 32.14 -1.34
CA ASN A 89 -6.28 31.76 -2.06
C ASN A 89 -6.05 30.65 -3.12
N ARG A 90 -5.13 29.74 -2.84
CA ARG A 90 -4.80 28.61 -3.72
C ARG A 90 -5.72 27.43 -3.46
N GLN A 91 -6.17 26.81 -4.54
CA GLN A 91 -6.95 25.58 -4.51
C GLN A 91 -6.67 24.81 -5.79
N PHE A 92 -6.58 23.48 -5.69
CA PHE A 92 -6.41 22.62 -6.85
C PHE A 92 -7.18 21.31 -6.73
N ILE A 93 -7.48 20.74 -7.89
CA ILE A 93 -8.04 19.42 -8.08
C ILE A 93 -7.23 18.72 -9.15
N ASN A 94 -6.58 17.61 -8.77
CA ASN A 94 -5.78 16.78 -9.64
C ASN A 94 -6.45 15.41 -9.81
N GLN A 95 -6.75 15.04 -11.05
CA GLN A 95 -7.10 13.70 -11.42
C GLN A 95 -5.84 12.95 -11.82
N TYR A 96 -5.51 11.87 -11.12
CA TYR A 96 -4.26 11.18 -11.35
C TYR A 96 -4.44 9.72 -11.74
N THR A 97 -3.43 9.21 -12.45
CA THR A 97 -3.20 7.78 -12.66
C THR A 97 -1.77 7.47 -12.28
N ALA A 98 -1.55 6.35 -11.57
CA ALA A 98 -0.20 5.92 -11.22
C ALA A 98 -0.02 4.43 -11.51
N ILE A 99 1.21 4.06 -11.88
CA ILE A 99 1.63 2.67 -12.01
C ILE A 99 2.89 2.50 -11.17
N THR A 100 2.86 1.55 -10.25
CA THR A 100 3.97 1.30 -9.32
C THR A 100 4.30 -0.18 -9.24
N ALA A 101 5.60 -0.48 -9.20
CA ALA A 101 6.11 -1.81 -8.87
C ALA A 101 6.55 -1.82 -7.41
N ASN A 102 6.07 -2.78 -6.63
CA ASN A 102 6.23 -2.83 -5.18
C ASN A 102 6.81 -4.17 -4.73
N VAL A 103 7.70 -4.13 -3.74
CA VAL A 103 8.11 -5.29 -2.95
C VAL A 103 7.48 -5.15 -1.57
N LYS A 104 6.85 -6.21 -1.09
CA LYS A 104 6.24 -6.25 0.25
C LYS A 104 6.82 -7.42 1.04
N LEU A 105 7.25 -7.15 2.27
CA LEU A 105 7.76 -8.12 3.23
C LEU A 105 6.80 -8.19 4.42
N MET A 106 6.26 -9.38 4.68
CA MET A 106 5.31 -9.61 5.76
C MET A 106 6.01 -10.17 6.99
N LEU A 107 5.43 -9.92 8.15
CA LEU A 107 5.96 -10.39 9.43
C LEU A 107 6.10 -11.91 9.47
N GLY A 108 5.22 -12.63 8.79
CA GLY A 108 5.28 -14.08 8.66
C GLY A 108 6.57 -14.63 8.05
N GLU A 109 7.37 -13.83 7.30
CA GLU A 109 8.67 -14.24 6.80
C GLU A 109 9.73 -14.25 7.90
N VAL A 110 9.75 -13.24 8.75
CA VAL A 110 10.81 -13.02 9.76
C VAL A 110 10.47 -13.55 11.14
N ALA A 111 9.18 -13.60 11.53
CA ALA A 111 8.75 -14.09 12.82
C ALA A 111 8.30 -15.56 12.77
N ASN A 112 8.64 -16.33 13.80
CA ASN A 112 8.12 -17.70 13.92
C ASN A 112 6.70 -17.66 14.49
N TYR A 113 5.71 -17.64 13.60
CA TYR A 113 4.29 -17.51 13.94
C TYR A 113 3.66 -18.83 14.48
N ASP A 114 4.33 -19.97 14.33
CA ASP A 114 3.81 -21.26 14.84
C ASP A 114 3.89 -21.37 16.37
N LYS A 115 4.71 -20.51 17.01
CA LYS A 115 4.92 -20.52 18.46
C LYS A 115 3.82 -19.80 19.26
N SER A 116 2.99 -18.98 18.63
CA SER A 116 1.99 -18.15 19.32
C SER A 116 0.84 -17.83 18.40
N GLU A 117 -0.39 -18.00 18.89
CA GLU A 117 -1.62 -17.60 18.19
C GLU A 117 -1.62 -16.10 17.87
N PHE A 118 -1.06 -15.28 18.74
CA PHE A 118 -0.89 -13.85 18.50
C PHE A 118 -0.02 -13.56 17.27
N LEU A 119 1.14 -14.21 17.17
CA LEU A 119 2.04 -14.06 16.01
C LEU A 119 1.42 -14.64 14.72
N TYR A 120 0.67 -15.74 14.86
CA TYR A 120 -0.06 -16.33 13.74
C TYR A 120 -1.07 -15.34 13.15
N ASN A 121 -1.79 -14.62 13.98
CA ASN A 121 -2.75 -13.61 13.54
C ASN A 121 -2.07 -12.39 12.92
N LEU A 122 -0.88 -12.03 13.38
CA LEU A 122 -0.10 -10.89 12.86
C LEU A 122 0.81 -11.23 11.66
N ARG A 123 0.85 -12.48 11.19
CA ARG A 123 1.76 -12.91 10.09
C ARG A 123 1.59 -12.12 8.80
N GLY A 124 0.41 -11.53 8.58
CA GLY A 124 0.08 -10.71 7.42
C GLY A 124 0.42 -9.23 7.54
N LEU A 125 0.94 -8.77 8.70
CA LEU A 125 1.44 -7.40 8.84
C LEU A 125 2.65 -7.21 7.92
N TYR A 126 2.70 -6.12 7.14
CA TYR A 126 3.76 -5.93 6.17
C TYR A 126 4.25 -4.50 6.09
N VAL A 127 5.47 -4.38 5.61
CA VAL A 127 6.07 -3.16 5.08
C VAL A 127 6.39 -3.37 3.60
N GLY A 128 6.41 -2.31 2.83
CA GLY A 128 6.73 -2.39 1.42
C GLY A 128 7.36 -1.11 0.88
N LEU A 129 8.14 -1.29 -0.15
CA LEU A 129 8.78 -0.20 -0.90
C LEU A 129 8.57 -0.43 -2.38
N GLY A 130 8.41 0.64 -3.13
CA GLY A 130 8.25 0.54 -4.57
C GLY A 130 8.84 1.70 -5.33
N ILE A 131 8.69 1.62 -6.63
CA ILE A 131 9.03 2.67 -7.58
C ILE A 131 7.97 2.69 -8.68
N GLY A 132 7.67 3.86 -9.19
CA GLY A 132 6.69 4.00 -10.26
C GLY A 132 6.62 5.39 -10.84
N VAL A 133 5.55 5.62 -11.55
CA VAL A 133 5.25 6.90 -12.18
C VAL A 133 3.82 7.31 -11.88
N ILE A 134 3.63 8.61 -11.69
CA ILE A 134 2.33 9.25 -11.55
C ILE A 134 2.12 10.25 -12.68
N ASN A 135 1.01 10.12 -13.37
CA ASN A 135 0.54 11.06 -14.38
C ASN A 135 -0.54 11.93 -13.77
N ASN A 136 -0.26 13.21 -13.64
CA ASN A 136 -1.12 14.23 -13.06
C ASN A 136 -1.87 14.98 -14.16
N LYS A 137 -3.14 15.24 -13.94
CA LYS A 137 -3.99 16.09 -14.77
C LYS A 137 -4.80 17.01 -13.87
N ILE A 138 -4.36 18.24 -13.77
CA ILE A 138 -5.07 19.27 -13.01
C ILE A 138 -6.36 19.59 -13.76
N THR A 139 -7.49 19.38 -13.10
CA THR A 139 -8.83 19.59 -13.68
C THR A 139 -9.46 20.89 -13.23
N ASP A 140 -9.03 21.38 -12.07
CA ASP A 140 -9.44 22.67 -11.53
C ASP A 140 -8.31 23.27 -10.72
N ILE A 141 -8.04 24.58 -10.90
CA ILE A 141 -6.96 25.26 -10.20
C ILE A 141 -7.21 26.78 -10.18
N VAL A 142 -6.99 27.38 -9.03
CA VAL A 142 -7.07 28.83 -8.85
C VAL A 142 -5.69 29.44 -9.12
N ARG A 143 -5.50 30.05 -10.29
CA ARG A 143 -4.26 30.72 -10.66
C ARG A 143 -4.22 32.22 -10.44
N TYR A 144 -5.38 32.82 -10.14
CA TYR A 144 -5.50 34.25 -9.89
C TYR A 144 -6.19 34.45 -8.55
N LYS A 145 -5.73 35.45 -7.79
CA LYS A 145 -6.46 35.87 -6.60
C LYS A 145 -7.89 36.27 -6.96
N PRO A 146 -8.88 35.88 -6.15
CA PRO A 146 -10.26 36.36 -6.30
C PRO A 146 -10.33 37.89 -6.20
N SER A 147 -11.29 38.50 -6.89
CA SER A 147 -11.46 39.95 -6.90
C SER A 147 -11.79 40.54 -5.53
N TRP A 148 -12.32 39.73 -4.61
CA TRP A 148 -12.65 40.12 -3.24
C TRP A 148 -11.45 40.03 -2.28
N ALA A 149 -10.37 39.32 -2.67
CA ALA A 149 -9.15 39.25 -1.86
C ALA A 149 -8.38 40.57 -1.93
N ALA A 150 -7.68 40.90 -0.85
CA ALA A 150 -6.88 42.13 -0.78
C ALA A 150 -5.97 42.26 -2.02
N TYR A 151 -6.08 43.39 -2.70
CA TYR A 151 -5.34 43.64 -3.92
C TYR A 151 -3.84 43.71 -3.64
N ASP A 152 -3.10 42.81 -4.24
CA ASP A 152 -1.65 42.89 -4.35
C ASP A 152 -1.29 42.82 -5.85
N PRO A 153 -0.83 43.90 -6.47
CA PRO A 153 -0.54 43.96 -7.90
C PRO A 153 0.58 43.01 -8.37
N GLY A 154 1.28 42.39 -7.45
CA GLY A 154 2.32 41.38 -7.73
C GLY A 154 1.85 39.95 -7.79
N TYR A 155 0.57 39.66 -7.52
CA TYR A 155 0.05 38.31 -7.41
C TYR A 155 -0.72 37.85 -8.64
N GLY A 156 -0.16 36.88 -9.33
CA GLY A 156 -0.81 36.11 -10.38
C GLY A 156 -0.36 36.45 -11.81
N PRO A 157 -0.53 35.53 -12.75
CA PRO A 157 -0.96 34.17 -12.51
C PRO A 157 0.09 33.37 -11.73
N PHE A 158 -0.33 32.50 -10.83
CA PHE A 158 0.57 31.54 -10.19
C PHE A 158 1.16 30.62 -11.25
N PRO A 159 2.49 30.50 -11.38
CA PRO A 159 3.11 29.64 -12.37
C PRO A 159 2.87 28.17 -12.06
N GLY A 160 2.91 27.31 -13.07
CA GLY A 160 2.74 25.89 -12.92
C GLY A 160 2.30 25.18 -14.18
N LYS A 161 1.99 23.89 -14.07
CA LYS A 161 1.61 23.04 -15.20
C LYS A 161 0.34 22.27 -14.88
N ASP A 162 -0.57 22.18 -15.86
CA ASP A 162 -1.82 21.44 -15.70
C ASP A 162 -1.66 19.93 -15.98
N LYS A 163 -0.49 19.51 -16.51
CA LYS A 163 -0.15 18.12 -16.75
C LYS A 163 1.30 17.87 -16.40
N SER A 164 1.56 16.78 -15.71
CA SER A 164 2.92 16.35 -15.39
C SER A 164 3.01 14.82 -15.33
N LEU A 165 4.19 14.29 -15.59
CA LEU A 165 4.56 12.91 -15.36
C LEU A 165 5.75 12.91 -14.42
N ASN A 166 5.58 12.37 -13.23
CA ASN A 166 6.58 12.38 -12.17
C ASN A 166 6.93 10.97 -11.75
N MET A 167 8.17 10.75 -11.30
CA MET A 167 8.52 9.53 -10.58
C MET A 167 7.86 9.54 -9.20
N ALA A 168 7.49 8.36 -8.73
CA ALA A 168 6.92 8.18 -7.41
C ALA A 168 7.59 7.00 -6.68
N VAL A 169 7.86 7.18 -5.40
CA VAL A 169 8.35 6.14 -4.49
C VAL A 169 7.30 5.89 -3.42
N PRO A 170 6.51 4.81 -3.56
CA PRO A 170 5.54 4.41 -2.56
C PRO A 170 6.22 3.67 -1.40
N LEU A 171 5.92 4.09 -0.17
CA LEU A 171 6.16 3.35 1.05
C LEU A 171 4.83 2.76 1.53
N ASN A 172 4.79 1.46 1.77
CA ASN A 172 3.59 0.75 2.16
C ASN A 172 3.72 0.24 3.60
N PHE A 173 2.66 0.37 4.37
CA PHE A 173 2.46 -0.29 5.64
C PHE A 173 1.03 -0.82 5.69
N GLY A 174 0.86 -2.10 6.00
CA GLY A 174 -0.49 -2.66 5.94
C GLY A 174 -0.59 -4.04 6.54
N PHE A 175 -1.78 -4.59 6.38
CA PHE A 175 -2.13 -5.89 6.93
C PHE A 175 -2.93 -6.71 5.92
N ASN A 176 -2.56 -7.98 5.77
CA ASN A 176 -3.26 -8.99 4.99
C ASN A 176 -3.95 -9.98 5.93
N TYR A 177 -5.26 -10.01 5.88
CA TYR A 177 -6.05 -11.05 6.55
C TYR A 177 -6.32 -12.17 5.56
N TYR A 178 -5.75 -13.35 5.85
CA TYR A 178 -5.85 -14.52 4.97
C TYR A 178 -7.07 -15.36 5.32
N ILE A 179 -7.83 -15.72 4.29
CA ILE A 179 -8.99 -16.60 4.39
C ILE A 179 -8.69 -17.84 3.56
N ASN A 180 -8.77 -19.01 4.19
CA ASN A 180 -8.52 -20.28 3.55
C ASN A 180 -9.75 -20.76 2.77
N ASP A 181 -9.51 -21.50 1.70
CA ASP A 181 -10.53 -22.22 0.98
C ASP A 181 -10.90 -23.55 1.71
N GLY A 182 -11.87 -24.29 1.14
CA GLY A 182 -12.29 -25.58 1.69
C GLY A 182 -11.20 -26.68 1.70
N TYR A 183 -10.07 -26.45 1.03
CA TYR A 183 -8.91 -27.33 1.01
C TYR A 183 -7.78 -26.88 1.94
N GLY A 184 -8.00 -25.80 2.70
CA GLY A 184 -7.02 -25.26 3.65
C GLY A 184 -5.96 -24.35 3.01
N TYR A 185 -6.09 -23.98 1.74
CA TYR A 185 -5.16 -23.05 1.09
C TYR A 185 -5.57 -21.60 1.31
N MET A 186 -4.61 -20.73 1.55
CA MET A 186 -4.83 -19.28 1.56
C MET A 186 -5.28 -18.82 0.18
N ARG A 187 -6.58 -18.60 -0.01
CA ARG A 187 -7.21 -18.29 -1.30
C ARG A 187 -7.66 -16.84 -1.43
N TYR A 188 -8.15 -16.29 -0.34
CA TYR A 188 -8.70 -14.95 -0.33
C TYR A 188 -7.95 -14.08 0.68
N VAL A 189 -7.76 -12.82 0.36
CA VAL A 189 -7.07 -11.88 1.24
C VAL A 189 -7.87 -10.59 1.32
N ILE A 190 -8.17 -10.16 2.53
CA ILE A 190 -8.61 -8.79 2.80
C ILE A 190 -7.36 -7.99 3.14
N ASN A 191 -7.12 -6.92 2.41
CA ASN A 191 -5.95 -6.08 2.58
C ASN A 191 -6.35 -4.69 3.11
N ILE A 192 -5.67 -4.22 4.13
CA ILE A 192 -5.72 -2.84 4.60
C ILE A 192 -4.33 -2.26 4.39
N ASN A 193 -4.24 -1.11 3.73
CA ASN A 193 -2.97 -0.49 3.38
C ASN A 193 -2.97 1.02 3.66
N ALA A 194 -1.90 1.50 4.26
CA ALA A 194 -1.50 2.89 4.32
C ALA A 194 -0.26 3.05 3.43
N GLN A 195 -0.36 3.88 2.39
CA GLN A 195 0.71 4.10 1.44
C GLN A 195 1.08 5.58 1.43
N SER A 196 2.35 5.89 1.63
CA SER A 196 2.90 7.24 1.49
C SER A 196 3.68 7.31 0.18
N ASN A 197 3.27 8.18 -0.72
CA ASN A 197 3.86 8.33 -2.05
C ASN A 197 4.65 9.62 -2.10
N TYR A 198 5.96 9.50 -2.26
CA TYR A 198 6.88 10.62 -2.48
C TYR A 198 7.02 10.83 -3.98
N THR A 199 6.62 12.00 -4.49
CA THR A 199 6.66 12.32 -5.91
C THR A 199 7.84 13.24 -6.21
N PHE A 200 8.70 12.86 -7.13
CA PHE A 200 9.85 13.65 -7.52
C PHE A 200 9.45 14.63 -8.63
N GLY A 201 9.25 15.89 -8.26
CA GLY A 201 8.90 17.00 -9.14
C GLY A 201 7.65 17.75 -8.69
N GLU A 202 7.59 19.00 -9.10
CA GLU A 202 6.51 19.94 -8.86
C GLU A 202 5.36 19.67 -9.84
N GLY A 203 4.30 19.09 -9.43
CA GLY A 203 3.20 18.84 -10.37
C GLY A 203 2.03 18.09 -9.82
N LEU A 204 2.08 17.75 -8.54
CA LEU A 204 0.96 17.10 -7.88
C LEU A 204 -0.20 18.10 -7.67
N ASP A 205 0.12 19.32 -7.30
CA ASP A 205 -0.83 20.41 -7.08
C ASP A 205 -0.96 21.38 -8.26
N GLY A 206 -0.05 21.28 -9.25
CA GLY A 206 -0.06 22.13 -10.43
C GLY A 206 0.55 23.51 -10.24
N TYR A 207 1.05 23.85 -9.06
CA TYR A 207 1.81 25.05 -8.77
C TYR A 207 3.30 24.79 -8.91
N ASN A 208 4.06 25.84 -9.27
CA ASN A 208 5.54 25.82 -9.31
C ASN A 208 6.01 27.22 -8.99
N ASP A 209 5.83 27.62 -7.76
CA ASP A 209 6.11 28.96 -7.31
C ASP A 209 7.59 29.13 -6.95
N SER A 210 8.08 30.34 -7.09
CA SER A 210 9.43 30.69 -6.66
C SER A 210 9.54 30.54 -5.14
N SER A 211 10.51 29.75 -4.67
CA SER A 211 10.84 29.61 -3.25
C SER A 211 11.20 30.93 -2.53
N ALA A 212 11.45 32.02 -3.28
CA ALA A 212 11.67 33.34 -2.72
C ALA A 212 10.38 34.04 -2.28
N LYS A 213 9.21 33.61 -2.79
CA LYS A 213 7.90 34.23 -2.50
C LYS A 213 6.97 33.30 -1.70
N PHE A 214 7.14 31.99 -1.82
CA PHE A 214 6.27 30.98 -1.23
C PHE A 214 7.11 29.85 -0.66
N GLU A 215 6.57 29.20 0.36
CA GLU A 215 7.08 27.90 0.80
C GLU A 215 6.82 26.91 -0.33
N ASN A 216 7.89 26.41 -0.92
CA ASN A 216 7.87 25.36 -1.94
C ASN A 216 8.56 24.14 -1.31
N TYR A 217 7.77 23.17 -0.92
CA TYR A 217 8.23 21.91 -0.32
C TYR A 217 8.35 20.82 -1.39
N SER A 218 9.56 20.41 -1.65
CA SER A 218 9.84 19.27 -2.54
C SER A 218 10.48 18.13 -1.71
N PRO A 219 10.05 16.88 -1.88
CA PRO A 219 9.04 16.37 -2.83
C PRO A 219 7.60 16.53 -2.35
N ASP A 220 6.67 16.67 -3.30
CA ASP A 220 5.24 16.52 -3.01
C ASP A 220 4.92 15.12 -2.49
N VAL A 221 4.06 15.04 -1.49
CA VAL A 221 3.66 13.77 -0.87
C VAL A 221 2.14 13.62 -0.87
N TYR A 222 1.66 12.43 -1.15
CA TYR A 222 0.27 12.09 -0.89
C TYR A 222 0.16 10.73 -0.20
N ASN A 223 -0.67 10.67 0.82
CA ASN A 223 -0.96 9.45 1.56
C ASN A 223 -2.27 8.85 1.08
N VAL A 224 -2.30 7.53 0.96
CA VAL A 224 -3.46 6.75 0.50
C VAL A 224 -3.78 5.70 1.54
N TYR A 225 -5.04 5.65 1.96
CA TYR A 225 -5.55 4.66 2.90
C TYR A 225 -6.62 3.84 2.22
N THR A 226 -6.36 2.55 2.03
CA THR A 226 -7.22 1.68 1.24
C THR A 226 -7.60 0.41 1.96
N ILE A 227 -8.76 -0.12 1.58
CA ILE A 227 -9.17 -1.50 1.81
C ILE A 227 -9.37 -2.18 0.47
N GLY A 228 -8.98 -3.44 0.38
CA GLY A 228 -9.10 -4.20 -0.86
C GLY A 228 -9.22 -5.69 -0.63
N PHE A 229 -9.53 -6.36 -1.72
CA PHE A 229 -9.70 -7.80 -1.78
C PHE A 229 -8.72 -8.37 -2.81
N ARG A 230 -8.10 -9.52 -2.49
CA ARG A 230 -7.26 -10.27 -3.42
C ARG A 230 -7.71 -11.71 -3.51
N TYR A 231 -7.61 -12.27 -4.70
CA TYR A 231 -7.81 -13.67 -5.00
C TYR A 231 -6.49 -14.29 -5.41
N MET A 232 -6.09 -15.35 -4.71
CA MET A 232 -4.85 -16.06 -4.97
C MET A 232 -5.11 -17.24 -5.92
N PHE A 233 -4.26 -17.39 -6.94
CA PHE A 233 -4.41 -18.38 -8.00
C PHE A 233 -3.06 -18.86 -8.56
N GLY A 234 -3.12 -19.77 -9.52
CA GLY A 234 -1.93 -20.30 -10.20
C GLY A 234 -1.36 -21.53 -9.54
N THR A 235 -0.08 -21.74 -9.70
CA THR A 235 0.62 -22.93 -9.19
C THR A 235 0.72 -22.89 -7.69
N ILE A 236 0.39 -24.00 -7.03
CA ILE A 236 0.57 -24.19 -5.59
C ILE A 236 2.02 -24.61 -5.32
N LYS A 237 2.64 -23.94 -4.36
CA LYS A 237 3.96 -24.28 -3.83
C LYS A 237 3.86 -24.57 -2.34
N SER A 238 4.67 -25.50 -1.87
CA SER A 238 4.86 -25.70 -0.44
C SER A 238 5.95 -24.75 0.07
N TYR A 239 5.71 -24.19 1.23
CA TYR A 239 6.66 -23.35 1.93
C TYR A 239 7.00 -24.00 3.27
N ARG A 240 8.28 -24.22 3.48
CA ARG A 240 8.81 -24.65 4.76
C ARG A 240 9.70 -23.55 5.31
N LYS A 241 9.31 -23.00 6.44
CA LYS A 241 10.11 -22.00 7.12
C LYS A 241 11.32 -22.69 7.74
N THR A 242 12.52 -22.31 7.32
CA THR A 242 13.80 -22.73 7.90
C THR A 242 14.32 -21.59 8.78
N LEU A 243 13.89 -21.53 10.03
CA LEU A 243 14.47 -20.67 11.07
C LEU A 243 14.92 -21.55 12.23
#